data_7e069530cff35b90858aeb6418dfd167
#
_entry.id   7e069530cff35b90858aeb6418dfd167
#
_cell.length_a   1.000
_cell.length_b   1.000
_cell.length_c   1.000
_cell.angle_alpha   90.00
_cell.angle_beta   90.00
_cell.angle_gamma   90.00
#
_symmetry.space_group_name_H-M   'P 1'
#
loop_
_entity.id
_entity.type
_entity.pdbx_description
1 polymer ?
#
loop_
_entity_poly.entity_id
_entity_poly.type
_entity_poly.pdbx_seq_one_letter_code
_entity_poly.pdbx_strand_id
1 'polypeptide(L)'
;DKVSWEQVREALKTYFGFWDTIELKEYDEQALYSEYQNSIANNNKVRMAKSLYYMDEPISALAVRILDRIAMVSWPVGSHTAAYAPVFAIGNGAEQFCGQMDNTEIPVKIATIAEYNKVKK
;
A
#
# COMPACT_ATOMS: atom_id res chain seq x y z
N ASP A 1 -20.85 -17.48 6.61
CA ASP A 1 -20.05 -17.81 7.79
C ASP A 1 -19.25 -16.56 8.18
N LYS A 2 -19.30 -16.17 9.46
CA LYS A 2 -18.55 -15.03 9.95
C LYS A 2 -17.12 -15.46 10.22
N VAL A 3 -16.15 -14.66 9.79
CA VAL A 3 -14.72 -14.87 10.07
C VAL A 3 -14.51 -14.72 11.59
N SER A 4 -13.90 -15.71 12.25
CA SER A 4 -13.60 -15.66 13.66
C SER A 4 -12.35 -14.85 13.97
N TRP A 5 -12.19 -14.43 15.24
CA TRP A 5 -10.97 -13.78 15.68
C TRP A 5 -9.73 -14.67 15.49
N GLU A 6 -9.86 -15.96 15.75
CA GLU A 6 -8.77 -16.92 15.57
C GLU A 6 -8.29 -16.98 14.12
N GLN A 7 -9.21 -16.93 13.17
CA GLN A 7 -8.86 -16.90 11.73
C GLN A 7 -8.14 -15.60 11.35
N VAL A 8 -8.60 -14.46 11.87
CA VAL A 8 -7.94 -13.18 11.64
C VAL A 8 -6.56 -13.16 12.29
N ARG A 9 -6.45 -13.65 13.51
CA ARG A 9 -5.17 -13.73 14.24
C ARG A 9 -4.17 -14.63 13.52
N GLU A 10 -4.60 -15.76 12.98
CA GLU A 10 -3.74 -16.65 12.21
C GLU A 10 -3.27 -16.00 10.89
N ALA A 11 -4.15 -15.26 10.23
CA ALA A 11 -3.77 -14.47 9.05
C ALA A 11 -2.74 -13.39 9.40
N LEU A 12 -2.96 -12.63 10.47
CA LEU A 12 -2.00 -11.61 10.95
C LEU A 12 -0.66 -12.23 11.35
N LYS A 13 -0.68 -13.42 11.95
CA LYS A 13 0.54 -14.18 12.25
C LYS A 13 1.27 -14.58 10.97
N THR A 14 0.55 -15.14 10.00
CA THR A 14 1.13 -15.64 8.76
C THR A 14 1.73 -14.52 7.90
N TYR A 15 1.03 -13.40 7.75
CA TYR A 15 1.41 -12.34 6.81
C TYR A 15 2.23 -11.22 7.44
N PHE A 16 2.08 -10.97 8.73
CA PHE A 16 2.80 -9.91 9.44
C PHE A 16 3.84 -10.44 10.43
N GLY A 17 3.81 -11.73 10.74
CA GLY A 17 4.70 -12.32 11.74
C GLY A 17 4.32 -11.99 13.19
N PHE A 18 3.11 -11.44 13.43
CA PHE A 18 2.64 -11.10 14.77
C PHE A 18 2.47 -12.35 15.64
N TRP A 19 2.80 -12.24 16.92
CA TRP A 19 2.82 -13.34 17.92
C TRP A 19 3.75 -14.51 17.56
N ASP A 20 4.67 -14.31 16.61
CA ASP A 20 5.67 -15.30 16.23
C ASP A 20 7.05 -14.63 16.17
N THR A 21 7.42 -14.06 15.02
CA THR A 21 8.68 -13.33 14.85
C THR A 21 8.62 -11.92 15.42
N ILE A 22 7.43 -11.34 15.55
CA ILE A 22 7.18 -10.01 16.11
C ILE A 22 6.35 -10.15 17.38
N GLU A 23 6.94 -9.80 18.52
CA GLU A 23 6.24 -9.72 19.79
C GLU A 23 5.38 -8.45 19.83
N LEU A 24 4.06 -8.64 20.00
CA LEU A 24 3.13 -7.53 20.17
C LEU A 24 2.99 -7.17 21.65
N LYS A 25 2.82 -5.91 21.93
CA LYS A 25 2.44 -5.43 23.25
C LYS A 25 0.94 -5.64 23.47
N GLU A 26 0.55 -5.79 24.73
CA GLU A 26 -0.84 -6.03 25.10
C GLU A 26 -1.82 -4.99 24.51
N TYR A 27 -1.42 -3.72 24.48
CA TYR A 27 -2.27 -2.66 23.90
C TYR A 27 -2.42 -2.77 22.39
N ASP A 28 -1.46 -3.35 21.66
CA ASP A 28 -1.57 -3.61 20.23
C ASP A 28 -2.57 -4.74 19.95
N GLU A 29 -2.50 -5.80 20.74
CA GLU A 29 -3.43 -6.91 20.63
C GLU A 29 -4.87 -6.48 20.97
N GLN A 30 -5.05 -5.68 22.01
CA GLN A 30 -6.34 -5.10 22.36
C GLN A 30 -6.89 -4.20 21.25
N ALA A 31 -6.04 -3.38 20.63
CA ALA A 31 -6.43 -2.51 19.51
C ALA A 31 -6.87 -3.33 18.29
N LEU A 32 -6.12 -4.37 17.92
CA LEU A 32 -6.47 -5.27 16.81
C LEU A 32 -7.78 -6.02 17.07
N TYR A 33 -7.98 -6.52 18.29
CA TYR A 33 -9.21 -7.18 18.66
C TYR A 33 -10.42 -6.24 18.66
N SER A 34 -10.26 -5.03 19.16
CA SER A 34 -11.30 -4.00 19.13
C SER A 34 -11.68 -3.65 17.69
N GLU A 35 -10.69 -3.49 16.80
CA GLU A 35 -10.95 -3.21 15.39
C GLU A 35 -11.64 -4.38 14.68
N TYR A 36 -11.23 -5.63 15.00
CA TYR A 36 -11.94 -6.83 14.53
C TYR A 36 -13.42 -6.79 14.93
N GLN A 37 -13.73 -6.48 16.20
CA GLN A 37 -15.11 -6.39 16.65
C GLN A 37 -15.90 -5.29 15.94
N ASN A 38 -15.26 -4.14 15.71
CA ASN A 38 -15.90 -2.99 15.08
C ASN A 38 -16.13 -3.20 13.58
N SER A 39 -15.27 -3.96 12.91
CA SER A 39 -15.33 -4.17 11.46
C SER A 39 -15.92 -5.52 11.08
N ILE A 40 -15.18 -6.59 11.31
CA ILE A 40 -15.50 -7.94 10.79
C ILE A 40 -16.63 -8.61 11.57
N ALA A 41 -16.54 -8.64 12.92
CA ALA A 41 -17.47 -9.38 13.76
C ALA A 41 -18.89 -8.81 13.70
N ASN A 42 -19.03 -7.50 13.68
CA ASN A 42 -20.33 -6.83 13.70
C ASN A 42 -20.93 -6.60 12.31
N ASN A 43 -20.26 -7.05 11.26
CA ASN A 43 -20.70 -6.85 9.87
C ASN A 43 -21.04 -5.37 9.58
N ASN A 44 -20.44 -4.49 10.35
CA ASN A 44 -20.54 -3.08 10.09
C ASN A 44 -19.91 -2.88 8.72
N LYS A 45 -20.74 -2.54 7.74
CA LYS A 45 -20.33 -2.01 6.44
C LYS A 45 -19.64 -0.67 6.71
N VAL A 46 -18.49 -0.85 7.24
CA VAL A 46 -17.68 0.11 7.87
C VAL A 46 -17.35 1.18 6.89
N ARG A 47 -17.29 2.28 7.46
CA ARG A 47 -16.35 3.37 7.27
C ARG A 47 -15.08 2.97 6.52
N MET A 48 -15.30 2.50 5.29
CA MET A 48 -14.25 2.48 4.31
C MET A 48 -13.89 3.95 4.14
N ALA A 49 -12.77 4.35 4.69
CA ALA A 49 -12.20 5.63 4.38
C ALA A 49 -12.01 5.61 2.85
N LYS A 50 -13.03 6.13 2.16
CA LYS A 50 -12.99 6.28 0.71
C LYS A 50 -11.98 7.39 0.42
N SER A 51 -10.71 7.05 0.45
CA SER A 51 -9.79 7.81 -0.37
C SER A 51 -10.15 7.52 -1.83
N LEU A 52 -10.00 8.47 -2.71
CA LEU A 52 -10.47 8.43 -4.11
C LEU A 52 -9.98 7.21 -4.91
N TYR A 53 -9.00 6.46 -4.42
CA TYR A 53 -8.28 5.45 -5.20
C TYR A 53 -8.15 4.08 -4.56
N TYR A 54 -8.39 3.92 -3.27
CA TYR A 54 -8.43 2.61 -2.67
C TYR A 54 -9.15 2.57 -1.32
N MET A 55 -9.60 1.39 -0.95
CA MET A 55 -10.33 1.15 0.28
C MET A 55 -9.45 0.33 1.21
N ASP A 56 -9.00 0.95 2.30
CA ASP A 56 -8.29 0.26 3.34
C ASP A 56 -9.25 -0.55 4.19
N GLU A 57 -8.99 -1.82 4.30
CA GLU A 57 -9.62 -2.62 5.32
C GLU A 57 -9.05 -2.20 6.68
N PRO A 58 -9.91 -1.80 7.66
CA PRO A 58 -9.45 -1.13 8.88
C PRO A 58 -8.45 -1.93 9.72
N ILE A 59 -8.61 -3.25 9.82
CA ILE A 59 -7.70 -4.10 10.59
C ILE A 59 -6.34 -4.23 9.90
N SER A 60 -6.32 -4.31 8.57
CA SER A 60 -5.08 -4.35 7.80
C SER A 60 -4.31 -3.02 7.91
N ALA A 61 -5.03 -1.90 7.82
CA ALA A 61 -4.45 -0.57 8.00
C ALA A 61 -3.87 -0.37 9.41
N LEU A 62 -4.53 -0.91 10.43
CA LEU A 62 -4.03 -0.90 11.80
C LEU A 62 -2.79 -1.79 11.95
N ALA A 63 -2.81 -3.00 11.37
CA ALA A 63 -1.67 -3.91 11.39
C ALA A 63 -0.42 -3.30 10.75
N VAL A 64 -0.56 -2.64 9.59
CA VAL A 64 0.54 -1.92 8.94
C VAL A 64 1.09 -0.82 9.86
N ARG A 65 0.24 0.00 10.49
CA ARG A 65 0.71 1.04 11.42
C ARG A 65 1.45 0.49 12.64
N ILE A 66 1.01 -0.65 13.16
CA ILE A 66 1.70 -1.34 14.26
C ILE A 66 3.08 -1.82 13.78
N LEU A 67 3.15 -2.45 12.61
CA LEU A 67 4.39 -2.92 12.01
C LEU A 67 5.37 -1.76 11.75
N ASP A 68 4.90 -0.69 11.14
CA ASP A 68 5.70 0.51 10.85
C ASP A 68 6.30 1.07 12.15
N ARG A 69 5.49 1.17 13.21
CA ARG A 69 5.97 1.64 14.52
C ARG A 69 7.03 0.72 15.12
N ILE A 70 6.86 -0.60 15.04
CA ILE A 70 7.83 -1.58 15.54
C ILE A 70 9.11 -1.52 14.72
N ALA A 71 9.02 -1.38 13.41
CA ALA A 71 10.15 -1.25 12.50
C ALA A 71 10.80 0.13 12.53
N MET A 72 10.27 1.08 13.32
CA MET A 72 10.72 2.49 13.35
C MET A 72 10.67 3.17 11.97
N VAL A 73 9.72 2.76 11.13
CA VAL A 73 9.42 3.40 9.84
C VAL A 73 8.31 4.42 10.04
N SER A 74 8.44 5.58 9.43
CA SER A 74 7.42 6.63 9.45
C SER A 74 7.16 7.15 8.06
N TRP A 75 5.90 7.27 7.72
CA TRP A 75 5.44 7.85 6.46
C TRP A 75 4.89 9.25 6.74
N PRO A 76 5.47 10.31 6.18
CA PRO A 76 5.05 11.69 6.49
C PRO A 76 3.61 11.99 6.01
N VAL A 77 3.13 11.24 5.03
CA VAL A 77 1.77 11.36 4.50
C VAL A 77 1.20 9.98 4.17
N GLY A 78 -0.10 9.81 4.40
CA GLY A 78 -0.84 8.61 4.05
C GLY A 78 -1.54 8.68 2.67
N SER A 79 -1.17 9.65 1.83
CA SER A 79 -1.81 9.86 0.53
C SER A 79 -0.80 10.42 -0.49
N HIS A 80 -1.27 10.66 -1.70
CA HIS A 80 -0.43 11.27 -2.75
C HIS A 80 0.10 12.65 -2.33
N THR A 81 1.33 12.93 -2.72
CA THR A 81 1.97 14.25 -2.55
C THR A 81 2.21 14.89 -3.91
N ALA A 82 2.34 16.20 -3.93
CA ALA A 82 2.77 16.94 -5.11
C ALA A 82 4.30 17.00 -5.25
N ALA A 83 5.02 16.17 -4.52
CA ALA A 83 6.48 16.11 -4.61
C ALA A 83 6.93 15.42 -5.90
N TYR A 84 8.06 15.88 -6.44
CA TYR A 84 8.67 15.23 -7.57
C TYR A 84 9.18 13.83 -7.21
N ALA A 85 8.88 12.85 -8.08
CA ALA A 85 9.44 11.51 -8.00
C ALA A 85 10.66 11.41 -8.94
N PRO A 86 11.80 10.86 -8.48
CA PRO A 86 12.95 10.67 -9.37
C PRO A 86 12.65 9.58 -10.41
N VAL A 87 13.06 9.83 -11.66
CA VAL A 87 13.01 8.86 -12.75
C VAL A 87 14.44 8.52 -13.15
N PHE A 88 14.74 7.25 -13.24
CA PHE A 88 16.05 6.75 -13.70
C PHE A 88 15.85 5.97 -14.98
N ALA A 89 16.62 6.30 -16.01
CA ALA A 89 16.59 5.61 -17.28
C ALA A 89 18.02 5.17 -17.68
N ILE A 90 18.14 3.95 -18.22
CA ILE A 90 19.41 3.39 -18.70
C ILE A 90 19.13 2.71 -20.04
N GLY A 91 20.01 2.93 -21.01
CA GLY A 91 19.93 2.32 -22.33
C GLY A 91 19.70 3.32 -23.45
N ASN A 92 19.36 2.81 -24.63
CA ASN A 92 19.09 3.63 -25.79
C ASN A 92 17.86 4.52 -25.59
N GLY A 93 18.01 5.83 -25.80
CA GLY A 93 16.94 6.80 -25.60
C GLY A 93 16.80 7.30 -24.17
N ALA A 94 17.69 6.91 -23.25
CA ALA A 94 17.66 7.33 -21.85
C ALA A 94 17.74 8.87 -21.69
N GLU A 95 18.41 9.55 -22.62
CA GLU A 95 18.54 11.01 -22.68
C GLU A 95 17.19 11.74 -22.80
N GLN A 96 16.16 11.06 -23.31
CA GLN A 96 14.81 11.64 -23.43
C GLN A 96 14.09 11.77 -22.08
N PHE A 97 14.61 11.10 -21.05
CA PHE A 97 14.05 11.15 -19.69
C PHE A 97 14.79 12.13 -18.77
N CYS A 98 15.73 12.91 -19.35
CA CYS A 98 16.41 13.95 -18.58
C CYS A 98 15.51 15.16 -18.35
N GLY A 99 15.67 15.78 -17.17
CA GLY A 99 14.91 16.97 -16.79
C GLY A 99 13.61 16.66 -16.07
N GLN A 100 12.71 17.63 -16.07
CA GLN A 100 11.39 17.51 -15.45
C GLN A 100 10.35 17.19 -16.51
N MET A 101 9.48 16.25 -16.23
CA MET A 101 8.41 15.83 -17.13
C MET A 101 7.15 15.42 -16.37
N ASP A 102 6.02 15.45 -17.05
CA ASP A 102 4.78 14.89 -16.54
C ASP A 102 4.81 13.35 -16.65
N ASN A 103 4.17 12.65 -15.71
CA ASN A 103 4.12 11.18 -15.74
C ASN A 103 3.43 10.63 -16.99
N THR A 104 2.53 11.40 -17.61
CA THR A 104 1.84 11.04 -18.86
C THR A 104 2.78 11.07 -20.07
N GLU A 105 3.91 11.77 -19.99
CA GLU A 105 4.91 11.81 -21.06
C GLU A 105 5.77 10.53 -21.11
N ILE A 106 5.93 9.84 -19.98
CA ILE A 106 6.78 8.64 -19.89
C ILE A 106 6.36 7.56 -20.88
N PRO A 107 5.09 7.10 -20.92
CA PRO A 107 4.67 6.08 -21.87
C PRO A 107 4.78 6.54 -23.33
N VAL A 108 4.60 7.82 -23.61
CA VAL A 108 4.75 8.38 -24.96
C VAL A 108 6.21 8.33 -25.41
N LYS A 109 7.15 8.70 -24.54
CA LYS A 109 8.60 8.60 -24.83
C LYS A 109 9.03 7.16 -25.05
N ILE A 110 8.56 6.23 -24.20
CA ILE A 110 8.83 4.79 -24.38
C ILE A 110 8.31 4.30 -25.72
N ALA A 111 7.07 4.62 -26.09
CA ALA A 111 6.48 4.21 -27.35
C ALA A 111 7.23 4.79 -28.56
N THR A 112 7.74 6.01 -28.44
CA THR A 112 8.53 6.67 -29.48
C THR A 112 9.89 5.99 -29.66
N ILE A 113 10.60 5.72 -28.56
CA ILE A 113 11.92 5.06 -28.59
C ILE A 113 11.79 3.64 -29.12
N ALA A 114 10.76 2.91 -28.70
CA ALA A 114 10.47 1.55 -29.12
C ALA A 114 9.82 1.45 -30.52
N GLU A 115 9.56 2.59 -31.17
CA GLU A 115 8.92 2.67 -32.49
C GLU A 115 7.57 1.96 -32.61
N TYR A 116 6.81 1.88 -31.50
CA TYR A 116 5.50 1.19 -31.48
C TYR A 116 4.46 1.79 -32.42
N ASN A 117 4.60 3.07 -32.79
CA ASN A 117 3.67 3.77 -33.67
C ASN A 117 4.01 3.62 -35.17
N LYS A 118 5.08 2.91 -35.53
CA LYS A 118 5.37 2.60 -36.94
C LYS A 118 4.47 1.43 -37.37
N VAL A 119 3.19 1.72 -37.69
CA VAL A 119 2.36 0.78 -38.44
C VAL A 119 3.06 0.56 -39.77
N LYS A 120 3.59 -0.64 -39.97
CA LYS A 120 4.07 -1.05 -41.30
C LYS A 120 2.88 -0.96 -42.26
N LYS A 121 2.92 0.00 -43.19
CA LYS A 121 2.05 0.01 -44.37
C LYS A 121 2.40 -1.15 -45.28
#